data_bd0bd95d2e9d9b091e37eebbf15a0dc4
#
_entry.id   bd0bd95d2e9d9b091e37eebbf15a0dc4
#
_cell.length_a   1.000
_cell.length_b   1.000
_cell.length_c   1.000
_cell.angle_alpha   90.00
_cell.angle_beta   90.00
_cell.angle_gamma   90.00
#
_symmetry.space_group_name_H-M   'P 1'
#
loop_
_entity.id
_entity.type
_entity.pdbx_description
1 polymer ?
#
loop_
_entity_poly.entity_id
_entity_poly.type
_entity_poly.pdbx_seq_one_letter_code
_entity_poly.pdbx_strand_id
1 'polypeptide(L)'
;KNSLFSDLNNLEVDTVTCDAYSDCFGFTEQEVMDALKCQNLDKMRDVKDLYDGFIFGKQKDMYNPWSICNYIRQGELISYWTNTSSNKLIGDIIRKHPVGRKYEIEQLMSGEKVHKEINENITFQYLDGDENSLWSLLLSVGYIKAENVVHKVDAIECDVSVTNKEVMAMFRTEILGMFRNGFSVYNRFVKALLEHNIEDMNDYLSEIACTSMSYFDVGNEKEARTPENFYHGLILGLIVTLRDRYRIVSNRESGRGRYDIAMYPLEKNQDAFL
;
A
#
# COMPACT_ATOMS: atom_id res chain seq x y z
N LYS A 1 -7.78 -18.97 -9.64
CA LYS A 1 -8.49 -20.05 -10.35
C LYS A 1 -8.05 -21.42 -9.81
N ASN A 2 -8.49 -21.80 -8.63
CA ASN A 2 -8.42 -23.17 -8.13
C ASN A 2 -9.85 -23.69 -8.06
N SER A 3 -10.53 -23.76 -9.18
CA SER A 3 -11.90 -24.24 -9.23
C SER A 3 -12.02 -25.36 -10.24
N LEU A 4 -13.02 -26.21 -10.04
CA LEU A 4 -13.51 -27.20 -11.01
C LEU A 4 -13.74 -26.60 -12.42
N PHE A 5 -13.75 -25.27 -12.55
CA PHE A 5 -13.98 -24.53 -13.79
C PHE A 5 -12.69 -24.12 -14.51
N SER A 6 -11.49 -24.38 -13.96
CA SER A 6 -10.21 -24.04 -14.61
C SER A 6 -9.96 -24.79 -15.91
N ASP A 7 -10.67 -25.90 -16.14
CA ASP A 7 -10.58 -26.73 -17.35
C ASP A 7 -11.65 -26.38 -18.42
N LEU A 8 -12.48 -25.38 -18.18
CA LEU A 8 -13.45 -24.94 -19.17
C LEU A 8 -12.77 -24.07 -20.26
N ASN A 9 -12.72 -24.60 -21.46
CA ASN A 9 -12.08 -23.94 -22.60
C ASN A 9 -12.81 -22.68 -23.11
N ASN A 10 -14.06 -22.45 -22.69
CA ASN A 10 -14.92 -21.35 -23.13
C ASN A 10 -15.28 -20.40 -21.98
N LEU A 11 -14.44 -20.30 -20.95
CA LEU A 11 -14.66 -19.38 -19.84
C LEU A 11 -14.14 -18.00 -20.20
N GLU A 12 -15.03 -17.02 -20.32
CA GLU A 12 -14.71 -15.62 -20.34
C GLU A 12 -14.46 -15.13 -18.90
N VAL A 13 -13.38 -14.40 -18.68
CA VAL A 13 -12.99 -13.89 -17.38
C VAL A 13 -12.84 -12.38 -17.45
N ASP A 14 -13.78 -11.66 -16.85
CA ASP A 14 -13.64 -10.23 -16.65
C ASP A 14 -12.67 -9.98 -15.48
N THR A 15 -11.64 -9.20 -15.78
CA THR A 15 -10.63 -8.79 -14.79
C THR A 15 -10.90 -7.38 -14.29
N VAL A 16 -10.14 -6.93 -13.30
CA VAL A 16 -10.30 -5.56 -12.75
C VAL A 16 -10.03 -4.46 -13.78
N THR A 17 -9.34 -4.76 -14.88
CA THR A 17 -9.06 -3.79 -15.95
C THR A 17 -10.08 -3.86 -17.10
N CYS A 18 -11.04 -4.79 -17.07
CA CYS A 18 -12.12 -4.85 -18.06
C CYS A 18 -13.17 -3.78 -17.82
N ASP A 19 -13.70 -3.21 -18.92
CA ASP A 19 -14.80 -2.24 -18.86
C ASP A 19 -16.16 -2.90 -18.56
N ALA A 20 -16.31 -4.20 -18.89
CA ALA A 20 -17.52 -4.94 -18.62
C ALA A 20 -17.77 -5.05 -17.10
N TYR A 21 -19.00 -4.73 -16.70
CA TYR A 21 -19.44 -4.74 -15.29
C TYR A 21 -18.59 -3.88 -14.35
N SER A 22 -17.88 -2.88 -14.86
CA SER A 22 -16.95 -2.06 -14.05
C SER A 22 -17.63 -1.28 -12.92
N ASP A 23 -18.93 -1.04 -13.00
CA ASP A 23 -19.77 -0.39 -11.98
C ASP A 23 -20.48 -1.38 -11.02
N CYS A 24 -20.27 -2.71 -11.21
CA CYS A 24 -20.99 -3.74 -10.45
C CYS A 24 -20.19 -4.29 -9.24
N PHE A 25 -18.89 -4.02 -9.15
CA PHE A 25 -18.02 -4.64 -8.15
C PHE A 25 -17.70 -3.74 -6.94
N GLY A 26 -18.45 -2.68 -6.74
CA GLY A 26 -18.31 -1.74 -5.64
C GLY A 26 -19.48 -0.78 -5.59
N PHE A 27 -19.43 0.20 -4.70
CA PHE A 27 -20.31 1.35 -4.76
C PHE A 27 -19.69 2.46 -5.59
N THR A 28 -20.50 3.08 -6.42
CA THR A 28 -20.15 4.33 -7.10
C THR A 28 -20.19 5.50 -6.12
N GLU A 29 -19.53 6.61 -6.44
CA GLU A 29 -19.57 7.82 -5.61
C GLU A 29 -21.02 8.32 -5.37
N GLN A 30 -21.88 8.22 -6.41
CA GLN A 30 -23.26 8.64 -6.30
C GLN A 30 -24.06 7.77 -5.31
N GLU A 31 -23.88 6.45 -5.35
CA GLU A 31 -24.52 5.53 -4.41
C GLU A 31 -24.08 5.78 -2.97
N VAL A 32 -22.77 6.02 -2.77
CA VAL A 32 -22.25 6.38 -1.44
C VAL A 32 -22.85 7.70 -0.95
N MET A 33 -22.88 8.73 -1.79
CA MET A 33 -23.49 10.02 -1.44
C MET A 33 -24.96 9.88 -1.04
N ASP A 34 -25.73 9.09 -1.80
CA ASP A 34 -27.15 8.90 -1.52
C ASP A 34 -27.36 8.07 -0.24
N ALA A 35 -26.55 7.06 -0.01
CA ALA A 35 -26.59 6.28 1.22
C ALA A 35 -26.24 7.12 2.47
N LEU A 36 -25.22 7.96 2.38
CA LEU A 36 -24.86 8.88 3.48
C LEU A 36 -25.97 9.88 3.78
N LYS A 37 -26.58 10.48 2.75
CA LYS A 37 -27.73 11.38 2.90
C LYS A 37 -28.92 10.70 3.60
N CYS A 38 -29.26 9.47 3.20
CA CYS A 38 -30.34 8.69 3.82
C CYS A 38 -30.12 8.46 5.32
N GLN A 39 -28.86 8.42 5.77
CA GLN A 39 -28.49 8.21 7.18
C GLN A 39 -28.15 9.51 7.92
N ASN A 40 -28.32 10.68 7.28
CA ASN A 40 -27.96 12.00 7.81
C ASN A 40 -26.47 12.10 8.21
N LEU A 41 -25.59 11.46 7.45
CA LEU A 41 -24.14 11.50 7.63
C LEU A 41 -23.54 12.53 6.67
N ASP A 42 -23.03 13.65 7.18
CA ASP A 42 -22.44 14.73 6.38
C ASP A 42 -20.89 14.69 6.44
N LYS A 43 -20.29 13.60 5.96
CA LYS A 43 -18.83 13.41 5.94
C LYS A 43 -18.32 12.84 4.63
N MET A 44 -18.96 13.17 3.51
CA MET A 44 -18.59 12.62 2.21
C MET A 44 -17.10 12.86 1.86
N ARG A 45 -16.58 14.05 2.22
CA ARG A 45 -15.16 14.37 1.98
C ARG A 45 -14.22 13.42 2.74
N ASP A 46 -14.51 13.12 3.99
CA ASP A 46 -13.68 12.25 4.83
C ASP A 46 -13.80 10.79 4.37
N VAL A 47 -15.02 10.37 3.98
CA VAL A 47 -15.28 9.05 3.40
C VAL A 47 -14.52 8.87 2.10
N LYS A 48 -14.54 9.87 1.21
CA LYS A 48 -13.79 9.87 -0.03
C LYS A 48 -12.29 9.78 0.25
N ASP A 49 -11.77 10.57 1.16
CA ASP A 49 -10.36 10.61 1.51
C ASP A 49 -9.83 9.26 2.06
N LEU A 50 -10.67 8.51 2.77
CA LEU A 50 -10.27 7.25 3.42
C LEU A 50 -10.52 6.01 2.54
N TYR A 51 -11.67 5.93 1.87
CA TYR A 51 -12.16 4.70 1.26
C TYR A 51 -12.25 4.72 -0.28
N ASP A 52 -12.17 5.90 -0.91
CA ASP A 52 -12.18 6.01 -2.36
C ASP A 52 -10.88 5.51 -2.98
N GLY A 53 -10.94 5.06 -4.24
CA GLY A 53 -9.76 4.83 -5.05
C GLY A 53 -9.73 3.53 -5.82
N PHE A 54 -10.74 2.67 -5.71
CA PHE A 54 -10.82 1.50 -6.59
C PHE A 54 -11.09 1.95 -8.03
N ILE A 55 -10.44 1.27 -8.98
CA ILE A 55 -10.62 1.48 -10.41
C ILE A 55 -10.94 0.13 -11.04
N PHE A 56 -12.06 0.06 -11.74
CA PHE A 56 -12.47 -1.10 -12.51
C PHE A 56 -12.66 -0.67 -13.98
N GLY A 57 -11.81 -1.17 -14.87
CA GLY A 57 -11.79 -0.68 -16.24
C GLY A 57 -11.60 0.84 -16.31
N LYS A 58 -12.55 1.55 -16.92
CA LYS A 58 -12.58 3.02 -16.97
C LYS A 58 -13.32 3.68 -15.81
N GLN A 59 -14.03 2.89 -15.00
CA GLN A 59 -14.79 3.41 -13.87
C GLN A 59 -13.84 3.74 -12.72
N LYS A 60 -13.84 4.99 -12.30
CA LYS A 60 -13.10 5.53 -11.16
C LYS A 60 -14.03 5.86 -10.02
N ASP A 61 -13.47 6.26 -8.88
CA ASP A 61 -14.21 6.67 -7.68
C ASP A 61 -15.17 5.56 -7.21
N MET A 62 -14.63 4.34 -7.16
CA MET A 62 -15.33 3.17 -6.65
C MET A 62 -14.93 2.87 -5.21
N TYR A 63 -15.89 2.41 -4.41
CA TYR A 63 -15.75 2.21 -2.97
C TYR A 63 -15.99 0.75 -2.60
N ASN A 64 -15.22 0.26 -1.62
CA ASN A 64 -15.43 -1.07 -1.07
C ASN A 64 -16.75 -1.13 -0.28
N PRO A 65 -17.71 -1.99 -0.67
CA PRO A 65 -19.00 -2.09 0.00
C PRO A 65 -18.89 -2.43 1.49
N TRP A 66 -17.91 -3.26 1.87
CA TRP A 66 -17.71 -3.63 3.27
C TRP A 66 -17.37 -2.42 4.13
N SER A 67 -16.44 -1.58 3.68
CA SER A 67 -16.02 -0.38 4.41
C SER A 67 -17.15 0.64 4.51
N ILE A 68 -17.86 0.89 3.42
CA ILE A 68 -18.97 1.84 3.39
C ILE A 68 -20.15 1.37 4.27
N CYS A 69 -20.56 0.11 4.16
CA CYS A 69 -21.65 -0.43 5.00
C CYS A 69 -21.31 -0.39 6.49
N ASN A 70 -20.07 -0.70 6.86
CA ASN A 70 -19.65 -0.63 8.25
C ASN A 70 -19.56 0.81 8.75
N TYR A 71 -19.05 1.74 7.93
CA TYR A 71 -19.06 3.16 8.27
C TYR A 71 -20.48 3.69 8.49
N ILE A 72 -21.41 3.39 7.59
CA ILE A 72 -22.82 3.77 7.74
C ILE A 72 -23.41 3.23 9.04
N ARG A 73 -23.09 1.99 9.41
CA ARG A 73 -23.60 1.34 10.61
C ARG A 73 -23.02 1.90 11.90
N GLN A 74 -21.73 2.24 11.92
CA GLN A 74 -21.00 2.60 13.14
C GLN A 74 -20.77 4.10 13.30
N GLY A 75 -20.73 4.85 12.19
CA GLY A 75 -20.47 6.29 12.17
C GLY A 75 -19.01 6.67 12.40
N GLU A 76 -18.11 5.69 12.50
CA GLU A 76 -16.68 5.90 12.76
C GLU A 76 -15.85 5.72 11.49
N LEU A 77 -14.92 6.65 11.23
CA LEU A 77 -13.98 6.59 10.11
C LEU A 77 -12.72 5.82 10.53
N ILE A 78 -12.79 4.50 10.38
CA ILE A 78 -11.69 3.58 10.70
C ILE A 78 -11.49 2.56 9.57
N SER A 79 -10.38 1.83 9.60
CA SER A 79 -10.12 0.75 8.66
C SER A 79 -10.97 -0.47 9.00
N TYR A 80 -11.97 -0.75 8.17
CA TYR A 80 -12.86 -1.92 8.32
C TYR A 80 -12.39 -3.13 7.53
N TRP A 81 -11.96 -2.92 6.29
CA TRP A 81 -11.58 -4.00 5.39
C TRP A 81 -10.25 -4.63 5.78
N THR A 82 -9.31 -3.82 6.24
CA THR A 82 -7.96 -4.27 6.61
C THR A 82 -7.92 -5.16 7.85
N ASN A 83 -8.99 -5.24 8.61
CA ASN A 83 -9.10 -6.14 9.77
C ASN A 83 -9.68 -7.53 9.42
N THR A 84 -9.76 -7.88 8.13
CA THR A 84 -10.23 -9.18 7.68
C THR A 84 -9.09 -10.20 7.58
N SER A 85 -9.41 -11.50 7.68
CA SER A 85 -8.42 -12.60 7.73
C SER A 85 -7.57 -12.77 6.45
N SER A 86 -7.98 -12.17 5.33
CA SER A 86 -7.24 -12.23 4.06
C SER A 86 -5.90 -11.49 4.08
N ASN A 87 -5.71 -10.55 4.99
CA ASN A 87 -4.50 -9.72 5.09
C ASN A 87 -3.26 -10.55 5.45
N LYS A 88 -3.43 -11.62 6.23
CA LYS A 88 -2.32 -12.51 6.60
C LYS A 88 -1.64 -13.14 5.37
N LEU A 89 -2.43 -13.52 4.36
CA LEU A 89 -1.88 -14.07 3.12
C LEU A 89 -0.96 -13.07 2.41
N ILE A 90 -1.37 -11.82 2.33
CA ILE A 90 -0.57 -10.75 1.72
C ILE A 90 0.71 -10.49 2.52
N GLY A 91 0.62 -10.42 3.84
CA GLY A 91 1.79 -10.29 4.71
C GLY A 91 2.79 -11.44 4.51
N ASP A 92 2.30 -12.68 4.41
CA ASP A 92 3.14 -13.86 4.18
C ASP A 92 3.81 -13.83 2.79
N ILE A 93 3.10 -13.34 1.76
CA ILE A 93 3.65 -13.21 0.41
C ILE A 93 4.71 -12.10 0.37
N ILE A 94 4.46 -10.96 0.97
CA ILE A 94 5.44 -9.85 1.06
C ILE A 94 6.72 -10.31 1.78
N ARG A 95 6.58 -11.13 2.84
CA ARG A 95 7.72 -11.67 3.61
C ARG A 95 8.57 -12.66 2.82
N LYS A 96 7.97 -13.48 1.98
CA LYS A 96 8.65 -14.56 1.24
C LYS A 96 9.46 -14.09 0.04
N HIS A 97 9.31 -12.85 -0.40
CA HIS A 97 9.88 -12.40 -1.65
C HIS A 97 11.18 -11.58 -1.52
N PRO A 98 12.10 -11.68 -2.51
CA PRO A 98 13.46 -11.12 -2.45
C PRO A 98 13.53 -9.59 -2.36
N VAL A 99 14.70 -9.09 -1.96
CA VAL A 99 15.03 -7.69 -1.62
C VAL A 99 14.62 -6.65 -2.70
N GLY A 100 14.63 -7.02 -3.99
CA GLY A 100 14.24 -6.09 -5.07
C GLY A 100 12.81 -5.57 -5.02
N ARG A 101 11.88 -6.40 -4.53
CA ARG A 101 10.45 -6.02 -4.39
C ARG A 101 10.18 -5.09 -3.22
N LYS A 102 11.07 -5.04 -2.23
CA LYS A 102 10.94 -4.13 -1.10
C LYS A 102 11.00 -2.69 -1.56
N TYR A 103 11.92 -2.35 -2.46
CA TYR A 103 12.02 -0.99 -3.00
C TYR A 103 10.72 -0.54 -3.70
N GLU A 104 10.09 -1.41 -4.48
CA GLU A 104 8.84 -1.10 -5.16
C GLU A 104 7.66 -0.94 -4.20
N ILE A 105 7.59 -1.78 -3.16
CA ILE A 105 6.59 -1.63 -2.09
C ILE A 105 6.84 -0.33 -1.30
N GLU A 106 8.09 0.02 -1.07
CA GLU A 106 8.49 1.29 -0.46
C GLU A 106 8.06 2.49 -1.30
N GLN A 107 8.26 2.44 -2.62
CA GLN A 107 7.75 3.45 -3.55
C GLN A 107 6.21 3.56 -3.46
N LEU A 108 5.49 2.44 -3.46
CA LEU A 108 4.04 2.46 -3.25
C LEU A 108 3.65 3.09 -1.91
N MET A 109 4.36 2.75 -0.83
CA MET A 109 4.11 3.34 0.49
C MET A 109 4.46 4.82 0.55
N SER A 110 5.46 5.27 -0.22
CA SER A 110 5.75 6.70 -0.37
C SER A 110 4.69 7.44 -1.20
N GLY A 111 3.71 6.70 -1.77
CA GLY A 111 2.63 7.22 -2.61
C GLY A 111 3.07 7.49 -4.04
N GLU A 112 4.22 6.96 -4.42
CA GLU A 112 4.70 6.98 -5.80
C GLU A 112 3.98 5.92 -6.63
N LYS A 113 3.96 6.11 -7.94
CA LYS A 113 3.47 5.11 -8.88
C LYS A 113 4.64 4.25 -9.33
N VAL A 114 4.40 2.95 -9.45
CA VAL A 114 5.37 1.98 -9.95
C VAL A 114 4.87 1.47 -11.30
N HIS A 115 5.72 1.53 -12.33
CA HIS A 115 5.40 0.98 -13.65
C HIS A 115 5.57 -0.53 -13.65
N LYS A 116 4.54 -1.29 -14.08
CA LYS A 116 4.51 -2.75 -14.04
C LYS A 116 3.91 -3.36 -15.30
N GLU A 117 4.45 -4.52 -15.65
CA GLU A 117 3.78 -5.48 -16.51
C GLU A 117 3.12 -6.56 -15.66
N ILE A 118 1.82 -6.75 -15.79
CA ILE A 118 1.00 -7.60 -14.93
C ILE A 118 0.25 -8.61 -15.81
N ASN A 119 0.31 -9.88 -15.42
CA ASN A 119 -0.53 -10.92 -16.00
C ASN A 119 -1.78 -11.11 -15.14
N GLU A 120 -2.95 -10.70 -15.61
CA GLU A 120 -4.21 -10.81 -14.88
C GLU A 120 -4.77 -12.24 -14.81
N ASN A 121 -4.22 -13.17 -15.60
CA ASN A 121 -4.68 -14.56 -15.69
C ASN A 121 -3.95 -15.51 -14.74
N ILE A 122 -3.24 -15.02 -13.72
CA ILE A 122 -2.51 -15.85 -12.78
C ILE A 122 -3.44 -16.69 -11.93
N THR A 123 -3.06 -17.95 -11.73
CA THR A 123 -3.71 -18.87 -10.80
C THR A 123 -2.91 -18.97 -9.50
N PHE A 124 -3.57 -19.29 -8.38
CA PHE A 124 -2.93 -19.41 -7.06
C PHE A 124 -1.75 -20.39 -7.03
N GLN A 125 -1.69 -21.35 -7.95
CA GLN A 125 -0.60 -22.33 -8.03
C GLN A 125 0.74 -21.74 -8.47
N TYR A 126 0.73 -20.59 -9.12
CA TYR A 126 1.94 -19.91 -9.63
C TYR A 126 2.45 -18.79 -8.73
N LEU A 127 1.86 -18.60 -7.54
CA LEU A 127 2.27 -17.55 -6.62
C LEU A 127 3.69 -17.73 -6.05
N ASP A 128 4.20 -18.95 -6.03
CA ASP A 128 5.49 -19.26 -5.39
C ASP A 128 6.71 -19.14 -6.34
N GLY A 129 6.55 -18.77 -7.60
CA GLY A 129 7.65 -18.84 -8.58
C GLY A 129 7.86 -17.65 -9.51
N ASP A 130 6.88 -16.77 -9.67
CA ASP A 130 6.95 -15.67 -10.63
C ASP A 130 7.02 -14.31 -9.94
N GLU A 131 7.94 -13.47 -10.43
CA GLU A 131 8.08 -12.10 -9.92
C GLU A 131 6.82 -11.25 -10.09
N ASN A 132 6.05 -11.48 -11.14
CA ASN A 132 4.84 -10.70 -11.44
C ASN A 132 3.60 -11.19 -10.69
N SER A 133 3.63 -12.38 -10.10
CA SER A 133 2.47 -12.97 -9.43
C SER A 133 1.98 -12.18 -8.21
N LEU A 134 2.90 -11.54 -7.47
CA LEU A 134 2.54 -10.64 -6.36
C LEU A 134 1.71 -9.46 -6.85
N TRP A 135 2.15 -8.79 -7.93
CA TRP A 135 1.47 -7.62 -8.48
C TRP A 135 0.08 -7.96 -9.01
N SER A 136 -0.03 -9.08 -9.69
CA SER A 136 -1.30 -9.62 -10.18
C SER A 136 -2.27 -9.92 -9.04
N LEU A 137 -1.77 -10.52 -7.96
CA LEU A 137 -2.58 -10.78 -6.77
C LEU A 137 -3.02 -9.48 -6.09
N LEU A 138 -2.10 -8.55 -5.84
CA LEU A 138 -2.40 -7.26 -5.20
C LEU A 138 -3.44 -6.47 -5.99
N LEU A 139 -3.35 -6.50 -7.33
CA LEU A 139 -4.32 -5.86 -8.22
C LEU A 139 -5.68 -6.57 -8.14
N SER A 140 -5.70 -7.91 -8.28
CA SER A 140 -6.95 -8.69 -8.27
C SER A 140 -7.74 -8.59 -6.98
N VAL A 141 -7.06 -8.42 -5.84
CA VAL A 141 -7.73 -8.27 -4.53
C VAL A 141 -7.98 -6.80 -4.15
N GLY A 142 -7.56 -5.84 -4.99
CA GLY A 142 -7.83 -4.42 -4.81
C GLY A 142 -6.90 -3.69 -3.83
N TYR A 143 -5.73 -4.25 -3.49
CA TYR A 143 -4.73 -3.55 -2.67
C TYR A 143 -3.98 -2.47 -3.43
N ILE A 144 -3.83 -2.66 -4.74
CA ILE A 144 -3.33 -1.65 -5.65
C ILE A 144 -4.35 -1.40 -6.75
N LYS A 145 -4.31 -0.23 -7.32
CA LYS A 145 -5.07 0.17 -8.51
C LYS A 145 -4.13 0.36 -9.69
N ALA A 146 -4.64 0.13 -10.90
CA ALA A 146 -3.93 0.31 -12.14
C ALA A 146 -4.45 1.56 -12.88
N GLU A 147 -3.53 2.37 -13.37
CA GLU A 147 -3.80 3.52 -14.22
C GLU A 147 -2.95 3.42 -15.49
N ASN A 148 -3.33 4.15 -16.53
CA ASN A 148 -2.61 4.16 -17.82
C ASN A 148 -2.44 2.74 -18.41
N VAL A 149 -3.50 1.92 -18.31
CA VAL A 149 -3.47 0.52 -18.73
C VAL A 149 -3.34 0.40 -20.25
N VAL A 150 -2.33 -0.36 -20.69
CA VAL A 150 -2.11 -0.73 -22.09
C VAL A 150 -2.16 -2.26 -22.18
N HIS A 151 -3.16 -2.78 -22.90
CA HIS A 151 -3.30 -4.22 -23.11
C HIS A 151 -2.27 -4.72 -24.13
N LYS A 152 -1.53 -5.76 -23.78
CA LYS A 152 -0.65 -6.56 -24.64
C LYS A 152 -1.28 -7.92 -24.92
N VAL A 153 -0.58 -8.78 -25.64
CA VAL A 153 -1.10 -10.11 -26.02
C VAL A 153 -1.34 -11.01 -24.82
N ASP A 154 -0.48 -10.96 -23.80
CA ASP A 154 -0.44 -11.88 -22.65
C ASP A 154 -0.36 -11.16 -21.29
N ALA A 155 -0.30 -9.84 -21.28
CA ALA A 155 -0.18 -9.03 -20.08
C ALA A 155 -0.79 -7.63 -20.28
N ILE A 156 -0.81 -6.85 -19.20
CA ILE A 156 -1.06 -5.40 -19.24
C ILE A 156 0.19 -4.66 -18.77
N GLU A 157 0.50 -3.54 -19.41
CA GLU A 157 1.41 -2.53 -18.87
C GLU A 157 0.58 -1.45 -18.17
N CYS A 158 0.95 -1.08 -16.96
CA CYS A 158 0.22 -0.07 -16.21
C CYS A 158 1.10 0.60 -15.13
N ASP A 159 0.64 1.74 -14.68
CA ASP A 159 1.17 2.40 -13.50
C ASP A 159 0.32 2.00 -12.29
N VAL A 160 0.95 1.35 -11.30
CA VAL A 160 0.24 0.92 -10.09
C VAL A 160 0.52 1.84 -8.92
N SER A 161 -0.48 2.03 -8.07
CA SER A 161 -0.39 2.76 -6.81
C SER A 161 -1.28 2.10 -5.75
N VAL A 162 -1.05 2.39 -4.48
CA VAL A 162 -1.93 1.92 -3.40
C VAL A 162 -3.33 2.47 -3.61
N THR A 163 -4.35 1.63 -3.42
CA THR A 163 -5.74 1.96 -3.75
C THR A 163 -6.24 3.17 -2.97
N ASN A 164 -6.06 3.17 -1.64
CA ASN A 164 -6.55 4.25 -0.77
C ASN A 164 -5.82 4.27 0.59
N LYS A 165 -6.23 5.18 1.47
CA LYS A 165 -5.62 5.31 2.81
C LYS A 165 -5.91 4.12 3.73
N GLU A 166 -7.05 3.47 3.58
CA GLU A 166 -7.37 2.26 4.34
C GLU A 166 -6.38 1.14 4.02
N VAL A 167 -6.11 0.90 2.74
CA VAL A 167 -5.12 -0.09 2.28
C VAL A 167 -3.71 0.31 2.69
N MET A 168 -3.37 1.59 2.61
CA MET A 168 -2.08 2.10 3.08
C MET A 168 -1.84 1.79 4.55
N ALA A 169 -2.86 1.96 5.39
CA ALA A 169 -2.79 1.62 6.82
C ALA A 169 -2.54 0.12 7.04
N MET A 170 -3.11 -0.74 6.19
CA MET A 170 -2.85 -2.19 6.21
C MET A 170 -1.40 -2.51 5.86
N PHE A 171 -0.88 -2.02 4.72
CA PHE A 171 0.52 -2.24 4.34
C PHE A 171 1.47 -1.85 5.46
N ARG A 172 1.22 -0.70 6.08
CA ARG A 172 1.99 -0.24 7.23
C ARG A 172 1.94 -1.23 8.40
N THR A 173 0.76 -1.72 8.75
CA THR A 173 0.58 -2.68 9.85
C THR A 173 1.33 -3.98 9.57
N GLU A 174 1.28 -4.50 8.34
CA GLU A 174 1.99 -5.70 7.95
C GLU A 174 3.52 -5.51 8.00
N ILE A 175 4.02 -4.39 7.51
CA ILE A 175 5.46 -4.08 7.55
C ILE A 175 5.94 -3.92 8.99
N LEU A 176 5.23 -3.17 9.84
CA LEU A 176 5.58 -3.04 11.25
C LEU A 176 5.49 -4.37 12.00
N GLY A 177 4.54 -5.23 11.63
CA GLY A 177 4.40 -6.58 12.18
C GLY A 177 5.57 -7.52 11.87
N MET A 178 6.39 -7.20 10.86
CA MET A 178 7.61 -7.95 10.55
C MET A 178 8.73 -7.70 11.57
N PHE A 179 8.65 -6.63 12.33
CA PHE A 179 9.65 -6.29 13.34
C PHE A 179 9.21 -6.81 14.73
N ARG A 180 10.12 -7.48 15.43
CA ARG A 180 9.90 -7.90 16.81
C ARG A 180 9.72 -6.63 17.67
N ASN A 181 8.59 -6.49 18.36
CA ASN A 181 8.21 -5.26 19.09
C ASN A 181 7.92 -4.02 18.21
N GLY A 182 7.66 -4.20 16.90
CA GLY A 182 7.58 -3.14 15.91
C GLY A 182 6.74 -1.91 16.30
N PHE A 183 5.55 -2.11 16.86
CA PHE A 183 4.69 -0.99 17.26
C PHE A 183 5.26 -0.16 18.43
N SER A 184 5.88 -0.80 19.42
CA SER A 184 6.46 -0.09 20.56
C SER A 184 7.66 0.74 20.15
N VAL A 185 8.58 0.14 19.39
CA VAL A 185 9.79 0.81 18.87
C VAL A 185 9.42 1.91 17.90
N TYR A 186 8.44 1.63 17.02
CA TYR A 186 7.89 2.62 16.09
C TYR A 186 7.38 3.88 16.80
N ASN A 187 6.51 3.73 17.81
CA ASN A 187 5.95 4.87 18.52
C ASN A 187 7.03 5.69 19.23
N ARG A 188 8.06 5.02 19.79
CA ARG A 188 9.22 5.67 20.41
C ARG A 188 10.05 6.42 19.37
N PHE A 189 10.30 5.83 18.20
CA PHE A 189 11.00 6.48 17.10
C PHE A 189 10.27 7.74 16.62
N VAL A 190 8.96 7.64 16.34
CA VAL A 190 8.16 8.80 15.90
C VAL A 190 8.15 9.90 16.95
N LYS A 191 8.05 9.53 18.22
CA LYS A 191 8.13 10.51 19.32
C LYS A 191 9.49 11.20 19.35
N ALA A 192 10.59 10.45 19.31
CA ALA A 192 11.95 10.98 19.30
C ALA A 192 12.18 11.90 18.08
N LEU A 193 11.68 11.51 16.89
CA LEU A 193 11.73 12.34 15.69
C LEU A 193 11.03 13.69 15.91
N LEU A 194 9.79 13.69 16.39
CA LEU A 194 9.01 14.91 16.60
C LEU A 194 9.56 15.80 17.73
N GLU A 195 10.29 15.22 18.67
CA GLU A 195 10.96 15.92 19.76
C GLU A 195 12.41 16.32 19.41
N HIS A 196 12.88 16.08 18.19
CA HIS A 196 14.26 16.34 17.72
C HIS A 196 15.33 15.63 18.57
N ASN A 197 14.99 14.50 19.19
CA ASN A 197 15.91 13.71 19.98
C ASN A 197 16.68 12.73 19.08
N ILE A 198 17.81 13.20 18.52
CA ILE A 198 18.62 12.44 17.56
C ILE A 198 19.23 11.19 18.20
N GLU A 199 19.59 11.24 19.48
CA GLU A 199 20.18 10.10 20.20
C GLU A 199 19.17 8.94 20.29
N ASP A 200 17.98 9.21 20.81
CA ASP A 200 16.90 8.22 20.88
C ASP A 200 16.47 7.72 19.48
N MET A 201 16.41 8.62 18.48
CA MET A 201 16.11 8.22 17.10
C MET A 201 17.12 7.19 16.60
N ASN A 202 18.42 7.43 16.82
CA ASN A 202 19.49 6.54 16.38
C ASN A 202 19.42 5.18 17.11
N ASP A 203 19.13 5.19 18.41
CA ASP A 203 18.98 3.97 19.19
C ASP A 203 17.81 3.13 18.70
N TYR A 204 16.64 3.74 18.45
CA TYR A 204 15.48 3.03 17.94
C TYR A 204 15.64 2.55 16.51
N LEU A 205 16.29 3.34 15.64
CA LEU A 205 16.62 2.89 14.29
C LEU A 205 17.60 1.71 14.31
N SER A 206 18.58 1.74 15.20
CA SER A 206 19.54 0.65 15.39
C SER A 206 18.84 -0.62 15.90
N GLU A 207 17.91 -0.50 16.84
CA GLU A 207 17.09 -1.64 17.33
C GLU A 207 16.27 -2.25 16.19
N ILE A 208 15.62 -1.42 15.39
CA ILE A 208 14.84 -1.84 14.24
C ILE A 208 15.74 -2.52 13.19
N ALA A 209 16.88 -1.91 12.87
CA ALA A 209 17.83 -2.42 11.89
C ALA A 209 18.41 -3.77 12.30
N CYS A 210 18.89 -3.92 13.54
CA CYS A 210 19.43 -5.18 14.03
C CYS A 210 18.38 -6.30 14.02
N THR A 211 17.14 -5.99 14.39
CA THR A 211 16.05 -6.95 14.35
C THR A 211 15.67 -7.34 12.91
N SER A 212 15.74 -6.38 11.99
CA SER A 212 15.43 -6.58 10.57
C SER A 212 16.50 -7.38 9.85
N MET A 213 17.78 -7.04 10.06
CA MET A 213 18.91 -7.73 9.41
C MET A 213 18.97 -9.20 9.80
N SER A 214 18.77 -9.55 11.07
CA SER A 214 18.68 -10.94 11.54
C SER A 214 17.58 -11.75 10.84
N TYR A 215 16.53 -11.10 10.36
CA TYR A 215 15.41 -11.75 9.66
C TYR A 215 15.66 -11.88 8.14
N PHE A 216 16.52 -11.03 7.56
CA PHE A 216 16.73 -10.90 6.12
C PHE A 216 18.02 -11.58 5.63
N ASP A 217 18.94 -11.95 6.51
CA ASP A 217 20.19 -12.63 6.18
C ASP A 217 20.04 -14.13 5.79
N VAL A 218 18.84 -14.68 5.81
CA VAL A 218 18.57 -16.09 5.51
C VAL A 218 18.41 -16.38 4.00
N GLY A 219 18.65 -15.43 3.11
CA GLY A 219 18.45 -15.60 1.67
C GLY A 219 19.61 -15.06 0.80
N ASN A 220 20.44 -15.95 0.28
CA ASN A 220 21.40 -15.83 -0.85
C ASN A 220 22.27 -14.56 -0.96
N GLU A 221 23.57 -14.77 -0.72
CA GLU A 221 24.70 -13.81 -0.78
C GLU A 221 25.00 -13.14 -2.14
N LYS A 222 24.16 -13.21 -3.17
CA LYS A 222 24.53 -12.74 -4.53
C LYS A 222 23.93 -11.42 -5.00
N GLU A 223 23.03 -10.79 -4.24
CA GLU A 223 22.47 -9.47 -4.59
C GLU A 223 22.46 -8.51 -3.39
N ALA A 224 23.63 -8.23 -2.82
CA ALA A 224 23.81 -7.16 -1.85
C ALA A 224 23.63 -5.79 -2.55
N ARG A 225 22.38 -5.36 -2.74
CA ARG A 225 22.09 -3.94 -2.96
C ARG A 225 22.34 -3.20 -1.66
N THR A 226 22.90 -2.01 -1.80
CA THR A 226 23.46 -1.21 -0.71
C THR A 226 22.53 -1.11 0.50
N PRO A 227 23.04 -1.23 1.73
CA PRO A 227 22.28 -1.05 2.97
C PRO A 227 21.48 0.26 3.00
N GLU A 228 21.93 1.29 2.31
CA GLU A 228 21.34 2.60 2.15
C GLU A 228 19.89 2.57 1.64
N ASN A 229 19.60 1.79 0.59
CA ASN A 229 18.23 1.66 0.06
C ASN A 229 17.29 0.98 1.05
N PHE A 230 17.79 0.05 1.85
CA PHE A 230 17.02 -0.58 2.91
C PHE A 230 16.62 0.43 3.99
N TYR A 231 17.59 1.21 4.49
CA TYR A 231 17.32 2.20 5.53
C TYR A 231 16.40 3.32 5.04
N HIS A 232 16.57 3.75 3.80
CA HIS A 232 15.73 4.76 3.19
C HIS A 232 14.25 4.33 3.17
N GLY A 233 13.96 3.15 2.67
CA GLY A 233 12.59 2.63 2.63
C GLY A 233 12.02 2.33 4.01
N LEU A 234 12.84 1.83 4.93
CA LEU A 234 12.44 1.63 6.32
C LEU A 234 11.99 2.94 6.95
N ILE A 235 12.78 4.01 6.83
CA ILE A 235 12.43 5.33 7.37
C ILE A 235 11.16 5.86 6.72
N LEU A 236 11.03 5.78 5.39
CA LEU A 236 9.80 6.18 4.69
C LEU A 236 8.58 5.44 5.23
N GLY A 237 8.68 4.13 5.42
CA GLY A 237 7.61 3.33 6.03
C GLY A 237 7.25 3.77 7.44
N LEU A 238 8.26 4.10 8.25
CA LEU A 238 8.05 4.58 9.62
C LEU A 238 7.36 5.94 9.68
N ILE A 239 7.71 6.88 8.80
CA ILE A 239 7.18 8.25 8.82
C ILE A 239 5.91 8.45 8.01
N VAL A 240 5.48 7.45 7.25
CA VAL A 240 4.26 7.54 6.39
C VAL A 240 3.00 7.93 7.18
N THR A 241 2.95 7.59 8.47
CA THR A 241 1.85 7.98 9.36
C THR A 241 1.75 9.47 9.61
N LEU A 242 2.84 10.18 9.41
CA LEU A 242 2.90 11.61 9.64
C LEU A 242 2.41 12.42 8.42
N ARG A 243 1.93 11.76 7.36
CA ARG A 243 1.44 12.43 6.14
C ARG A 243 0.25 13.35 6.36
N ASP A 244 -0.55 13.10 7.36
CA ASP A 244 -1.65 13.98 7.73
C ASP A 244 -1.16 15.31 8.35
N ARG A 245 0.09 15.35 8.80
CA ARG A 245 0.74 16.52 9.41
C ARG A 245 1.88 17.08 8.56
N TYR A 246 2.51 16.23 7.73
CA TYR A 246 3.69 16.57 6.95
C TYR A 246 3.58 16.11 5.50
N ARG A 247 4.02 16.96 4.58
CA ARG A 247 4.31 16.54 3.20
C ARG A 247 5.69 15.89 3.18
N ILE A 248 5.72 14.58 2.93
CA ILE A 248 6.96 13.80 2.86
C ILE A 248 7.45 13.77 1.42
N VAL A 249 8.72 14.03 1.22
CA VAL A 249 9.40 14.07 -0.07
C VAL A 249 10.71 13.30 0.03
N SER A 250 11.00 12.42 -0.94
CA SER A 250 12.23 11.64 -0.97
C SER A 250 13.02 11.87 -2.25
N ASN A 251 14.34 11.63 -2.19
CA ASN A 251 15.26 11.63 -3.33
C ASN A 251 15.18 12.87 -4.23
N ARG A 252 15.18 14.09 -3.65
CA ARG A 252 15.23 15.32 -4.44
C ARG A 252 16.55 16.06 -4.29
N GLU A 253 16.97 16.66 -5.39
CA GLU A 253 18.06 17.65 -5.37
C GLU A 253 17.53 18.97 -4.84
N SER A 254 18.27 19.59 -3.91
CA SER A 254 17.98 20.92 -3.37
C SER A 254 19.25 21.75 -3.33
N GLY A 255 19.33 22.76 -4.17
CA GLY A 255 20.45 23.70 -4.21
C GLY A 255 21.79 23.02 -4.49
N ARG A 256 22.65 22.90 -3.49
CA ARG A 256 24.03 22.34 -3.59
C ARG A 256 24.14 20.89 -3.11
N GLY A 257 23.02 20.22 -2.77
CA GLY A 257 23.05 18.87 -2.23
C GLY A 257 21.81 18.07 -2.57
N ARG A 258 21.89 16.78 -2.29
CA ARG A 258 20.80 15.81 -2.38
C ARG A 258 20.42 15.43 -0.96
N TYR A 259 19.12 15.40 -0.66
CA TYR A 259 18.60 14.84 0.57
C TYR A 259 17.80 13.58 0.28
N ASP A 260 17.86 12.63 1.19
CA ASP A 260 17.18 11.37 1.02
C ASP A 260 15.70 11.46 1.39
N ILE A 261 15.39 12.12 2.50
CA ILE A 261 14.02 12.31 2.97
C ILE A 261 13.87 13.72 3.54
N ALA A 262 12.79 14.41 3.17
CA ALA A 262 12.39 15.68 3.76
C ALA A 262 10.91 15.65 4.17
N MET A 263 10.61 16.23 5.33
CA MET A 263 9.27 16.38 5.86
C MET A 263 8.95 17.87 6.03
N TYR A 264 7.98 18.35 5.25
CA TYR A 264 7.53 19.75 5.32
C TYR A 264 6.19 19.79 6.04
N PRO A 265 6.05 20.58 7.11
CA PRO A 265 4.78 20.67 7.84
C PRO A 265 3.66 21.21 6.95
N LEU A 266 2.46 20.68 7.12
CA LEU A 266 1.25 21.21 6.47
C LEU A 266 0.71 22.44 7.21
N GLU A 267 1.00 22.56 8.50
CA GLU A 267 0.64 23.70 9.34
C GLU A 267 1.86 24.58 9.65
N LYS A 268 1.65 25.90 9.75
CA LYS A 268 2.75 26.88 9.87
C LYS A 268 3.52 26.84 11.21
N ASN A 269 3.04 26.13 12.21
CA ASN A 269 3.63 26.10 13.56
C ASN A 269 4.37 24.79 13.89
N GLN A 270 4.81 24.05 12.89
CA GLN A 270 5.58 22.82 13.06
C GLN A 270 6.92 22.94 12.35
N ASP A 271 7.92 22.24 12.86
CA ASP A 271 9.26 22.24 12.29
C ASP A 271 9.34 21.34 11.05
N ALA A 272 10.23 21.70 10.11
CA ALA A 272 10.59 20.86 8.98
C ALA A 272 11.77 19.96 9.36
N PHE A 273 11.83 18.77 8.79
CA PHE A 273 12.90 17.79 8.98
C PHE A 273 13.57 17.47 7.65
N LEU A 274 14.91 17.35 7.65
CA LEU A 274 15.75 16.99 6.52
C LEU A 274 16.62 15.78 6.87
#